data_29473104a4f9fce7930c018ab39e79e5
#
_entry.id   29473104a4f9fce7930c018ab39e79e5
#
_cell.length_a   1.000
_cell.length_b   1.000
_cell.length_c   1.000
_cell.angle_alpha   90.00
_cell.angle_beta   90.00
_cell.angle_gamma   90.00
#
_symmetry.space_group_name_H-M   'P 1'
#
loop_
_entity.id
_entity.type
_entity.pdbx_description
1 polymer ?
#
loop_
_entity_poly.entity_id
_entity_poly.type
_entity_poly.pdbx_seq_one_letter_code
_entity_poly.pdbx_strand_id
1 'polypeptide(L)'
;MTAVPGEEAPPLATVTPIAERGARVEVQKLGKAYIHNGQPLPVLADVDLSLKPGDMVAVVGASGIGKSTLLQILGTLDLPTSGSIRFNGEELTTMSSTRLAEFRNKQIGFVFQFHHLLPEFTAIENVMMPALIQRVPVPDAREKARKILSRVGLSHRLTHRPSELSGGEQQRVALARAMVLEPSLLLADEPTGNLDRTTGEAIHQLFLELNQERGSTLLVVTHNPDLASMMPRRLRMMDGGKLVEEGVASADSNASTDAQSETGAAP
;
A
#
# COMPACT_ATOMS: atom_id res chain seq x y z
N MET A 1 17.95 -38.48 -46.35
CA MET A 1 16.97 -38.16 -45.27
C MET A 1 17.80 -37.75 -44.06
N THR A 2 17.98 -36.48 -43.88
CA THR A 2 18.73 -35.88 -42.75
C THR A 2 17.68 -35.40 -41.71
N ALA A 3 17.73 -35.98 -40.53
CA ALA A 3 16.85 -35.63 -39.42
C ALA A 3 17.16 -34.20 -38.92
N VAL A 4 16.14 -33.37 -38.78
CA VAL A 4 16.17 -32.04 -38.16
C VAL A 4 16.29 -32.24 -36.66
N PRO A 5 17.23 -31.58 -35.92
CA PRO A 5 17.29 -31.65 -34.47
C PRO A 5 16.06 -30.99 -33.87
N GLY A 6 15.42 -31.64 -32.89
CA GLY A 6 14.22 -31.15 -32.20
C GLY A 6 14.50 -29.83 -31.47
N GLU A 7 13.66 -28.87 -31.69
CA GLU A 7 13.56 -27.61 -30.96
C GLU A 7 13.06 -27.90 -29.53
N GLU A 8 13.96 -27.79 -28.54
CA GLU A 8 13.58 -27.88 -27.15
C GLU A 8 12.63 -26.72 -26.81
N ALA A 9 11.44 -27.03 -26.34
CA ALA A 9 10.49 -26.05 -25.83
C ALA A 9 11.13 -25.24 -24.70
N PRO A 10 10.93 -23.89 -24.65
CA PRO A 10 11.46 -23.07 -23.58
C PRO A 10 10.90 -23.55 -22.22
N PRO A 11 11.72 -23.50 -21.14
CA PRO A 11 11.28 -23.95 -19.83
C PRO A 11 10.06 -23.13 -19.38
N LEU A 12 9.03 -23.83 -18.90
CA LEU A 12 7.83 -23.23 -18.31
C LEU A 12 8.25 -22.24 -17.21
N ALA A 13 7.87 -20.98 -17.37
CA ALA A 13 8.13 -19.95 -16.37
C ALA A 13 7.57 -20.44 -15.02
N THR A 14 8.45 -20.53 -14.03
CA THR A 14 8.09 -20.91 -12.67
C THR A 14 7.11 -19.88 -12.12
N VAL A 15 5.84 -20.25 -11.96
CA VAL A 15 4.82 -19.39 -11.35
C VAL A 15 5.13 -19.29 -9.87
N THR A 16 5.63 -18.14 -9.41
CA THR A 16 5.83 -17.87 -7.99
C THR A 16 4.49 -18.01 -7.25
N PRO A 17 4.41 -18.77 -6.15
CA PRO A 17 3.21 -18.87 -5.34
C PRO A 17 2.72 -17.47 -4.91
N ILE A 18 1.42 -17.26 -4.84
CA ILE A 18 0.82 -15.95 -4.51
C ILE A 18 1.37 -15.41 -3.18
N ALA A 19 1.54 -16.27 -2.18
CA ALA A 19 2.09 -15.91 -0.87
C ALA A 19 3.56 -15.43 -0.90
N GLU A 20 4.30 -15.70 -1.99
CA GLU A 20 5.72 -15.29 -2.15
C GLU A 20 5.89 -14.05 -3.03
N ARG A 21 4.80 -13.46 -3.54
CA ARG A 21 4.85 -12.25 -4.39
C ARG A 21 4.99 -10.97 -3.60
N GLY A 22 4.63 -10.99 -2.32
CA GLY A 22 4.75 -9.87 -1.42
C GLY A 22 6.21 -9.55 -1.06
N ALA A 23 6.44 -8.32 -0.62
CA ALA A 23 7.74 -7.87 -0.16
C ALA A 23 7.95 -8.16 1.33
N ARG A 24 9.16 -8.56 1.70
CA ARG A 24 9.67 -8.44 3.06
C ARG A 24 10.28 -7.06 3.22
N VAL A 25 9.81 -6.29 4.21
CA VAL A 25 10.38 -4.97 4.54
C VAL A 25 10.83 -4.98 5.99
N GLU A 26 12.08 -4.61 6.22
CA GLU A 26 12.69 -4.53 7.55
C GLU A 26 13.20 -3.10 7.76
N VAL A 27 12.74 -2.46 8.80
CA VAL A 27 13.08 -1.09 9.19
C VAL A 27 13.73 -1.15 10.56
N GLN A 28 14.91 -0.55 10.71
CA GLN A 28 15.66 -0.56 11.97
C GLN A 28 16.06 0.86 12.36
N LYS A 29 15.63 1.28 13.55
CA LYS A 29 15.94 2.56 14.20
C LYS A 29 15.81 3.74 13.25
N LEU A 30 14.73 3.74 12.45
CA LEU A 30 14.47 4.76 11.45
C LEU A 30 14.16 6.09 12.14
N GLY A 31 14.91 7.12 11.78
CA GLY A 31 14.70 8.48 12.22
C GLY A 31 14.51 9.45 11.04
N LYS A 32 13.65 10.44 11.26
CA LYS A 32 13.48 11.56 10.32
C LYS A 32 13.34 12.86 11.06
N ALA A 33 14.19 13.82 10.70
CA ALA A 33 14.07 15.20 11.14
C ALA A 33 14.06 16.11 9.91
N TYR A 34 13.19 17.11 9.91
CA TYR A 34 13.18 18.19 8.93
C TYR A 34 13.85 19.43 9.52
N ILE A 35 14.37 20.31 8.69
CA ILE A 35 14.89 21.61 9.15
C ILE A 35 13.75 22.62 9.07
N HIS A 36 13.37 23.19 10.21
CA HIS A 36 12.38 24.24 10.29
C HIS A 36 13.01 25.45 11.01
N ASN A 37 13.04 26.61 10.36
CA ASN A 37 13.68 27.83 10.86
C ASN A 37 15.14 27.60 11.37
N GLY A 38 15.91 26.77 10.66
CA GLY A 38 17.29 26.44 11.02
C GLY A 38 17.44 25.46 12.19
N GLN A 39 16.34 24.95 12.75
CA GLN A 39 16.33 23.99 13.84
C GLN A 39 15.81 22.62 13.36
N PRO A 40 16.39 21.49 13.83
CA PRO A 40 15.87 20.16 13.52
C PRO A 40 14.52 19.96 14.21
N LEU A 41 13.51 19.59 13.42
CA LEU A 41 12.20 19.15 13.88
C LEU A 41 12.11 17.64 13.71
N PRO A 42 12.30 16.85 14.78
CA PRO A 42 12.18 15.40 14.69
C PRO A 42 10.71 15.00 14.49
N VAL A 43 10.46 14.11 13.52
CA VAL A 43 9.13 13.56 13.20
C VAL A 43 9.08 12.07 13.49
N LEU A 44 10.17 11.35 13.20
CA LEU A 44 10.30 9.94 13.51
C LEU A 44 11.58 9.73 14.33
N ALA A 45 11.52 8.92 15.38
CA ALA A 45 12.65 8.56 16.20
C ALA A 45 12.62 7.05 16.53
N ASP A 46 13.71 6.37 16.19
CA ASP A 46 13.94 4.94 16.50
C ASP A 46 12.75 4.01 16.10
N VAL A 47 12.18 4.22 14.92
CA VAL A 47 11.08 3.39 14.42
C VAL A 47 11.63 2.04 13.96
N ASP A 48 11.13 0.97 14.56
CA ASP A 48 11.33 -0.40 14.11
C ASP A 48 10.04 -0.96 13.49
N LEU A 49 10.13 -1.59 12.33
CA LEU A 49 9.00 -2.22 11.64
C LEU A 49 9.47 -3.44 10.85
N SER A 50 8.71 -4.51 10.93
CA SER A 50 8.91 -5.69 10.08
C SER A 50 7.60 -6.06 9.41
N LEU A 51 7.62 -6.15 8.07
CA LEU A 51 6.54 -6.65 7.23
C LEU A 51 7.00 -7.95 6.58
N LYS A 52 6.17 -8.98 6.65
CA LYS A 52 6.38 -10.24 5.95
C LYS A 52 5.71 -10.20 4.57
N PRO A 53 6.16 -11.02 3.60
CA PRO A 53 5.46 -11.16 2.33
C PRO A 53 3.96 -11.46 2.53
N GLY A 54 3.11 -10.66 1.89
CA GLY A 54 1.66 -10.78 1.97
C GLY A 54 1.01 -10.19 3.23
N ASP A 55 1.77 -9.61 4.16
CA ASP A 55 1.19 -8.89 5.31
C ASP A 55 0.27 -7.77 4.85
N MET A 56 -0.85 -7.62 5.56
CA MET A 56 -1.76 -6.48 5.41
C MET A 56 -1.84 -5.75 6.75
N VAL A 57 -1.27 -4.55 6.80
CA VAL A 57 -1.03 -3.81 8.03
C VAL A 57 -1.64 -2.41 7.96
N ALA A 58 -2.41 -2.04 8.98
CA ALA A 58 -2.82 -0.66 9.18
C ALA A 58 -1.94 0.02 10.23
N VAL A 59 -1.50 1.24 9.93
CA VAL A 59 -0.87 2.15 10.89
C VAL A 59 -1.87 3.25 11.23
N VAL A 60 -2.31 3.28 12.47
CA VAL A 60 -3.25 4.27 13.00
C VAL A 60 -2.54 5.23 13.96
N GLY A 61 -3.13 6.40 14.19
CA GLY A 61 -2.57 7.39 15.14
C GLY A 61 -3.10 8.78 14.86
N ALA A 62 -2.79 9.74 15.73
CA ALA A 62 -3.22 11.13 15.62
C ALA A 62 -2.75 11.78 14.31
N SER A 63 -3.46 12.83 13.86
CA SER A 63 -3.02 13.63 12.71
C SER A 63 -1.67 14.31 13.02
N GLY A 64 -0.78 14.38 12.02
CA GLY A 64 0.53 15.01 12.18
C GLY A 64 1.60 14.19 12.93
N ILE A 65 1.28 12.99 13.42
CA ILE A 65 2.21 12.18 14.24
C ILE A 65 3.37 11.56 13.43
N GLY A 66 3.38 11.68 12.09
CA GLY A 66 4.45 11.14 11.24
C GLY A 66 4.05 9.95 10.35
N LYS A 67 2.78 9.55 10.32
CA LYS A 67 2.31 8.39 9.51
C LYS A 67 2.65 8.53 8.02
N SER A 68 2.29 9.66 7.41
CA SER A 68 2.59 9.92 6.00
C SER A 68 4.10 10.03 5.75
N THR A 69 4.87 10.58 6.71
CA THR A 69 6.34 10.60 6.64
C THR A 69 6.92 9.20 6.62
N LEU A 70 6.44 8.30 7.48
CA LEU A 70 6.86 6.90 7.47
C LEU A 70 6.57 6.26 6.11
N LEU A 71 5.36 6.45 5.59
CA LEU A 71 4.95 5.90 4.28
C LEU A 71 5.81 6.45 3.13
N GLN A 72 6.10 7.76 3.12
CA GLN A 72 6.96 8.39 2.11
C GLN A 72 8.38 7.83 2.13
N ILE A 73 8.94 7.58 3.32
CA ILE A 73 10.28 7.01 3.47
C ILE A 73 10.29 5.53 3.05
N LEU A 74 9.33 4.72 3.46
CA LEU A 74 9.18 3.33 3.02
C LEU A 74 9.01 3.24 1.51
N GLY A 75 8.32 4.22 0.94
CA GLY A 75 8.13 4.36 -0.49
C GLY A 75 9.30 4.98 -1.24
N THR A 76 10.40 5.27 -0.58
CA THR A 76 11.60 5.92 -1.18
C THR A 76 11.32 7.28 -1.84
N LEU A 77 10.21 7.94 -1.45
CA LEU A 77 9.90 9.31 -1.88
C LEU A 77 10.68 10.35 -1.09
N ASP A 78 11.06 10.00 0.14
CA ASP A 78 11.94 10.78 1.01
C ASP A 78 12.99 9.84 1.62
N LEU A 79 14.10 10.41 2.09
CA LEU A 79 15.17 9.65 2.72
C LEU A 79 15.12 9.82 4.24
N PRO A 80 15.42 8.77 5.02
CA PRO A 80 15.56 8.90 6.45
C PRO A 80 16.78 9.74 6.82
N THR A 81 16.76 10.33 8.01
CA THR A 81 17.92 11.02 8.59
C THR A 81 18.87 10.02 9.26
N SER A 82 18.33 8.91 9.77
CA SER A 82 19.07 7.83 10.42
C SER A 82 18.34 6.49 10.29
N GLY A 83 19.02 5.40 10.63
CA GLY A 83 18.47 4.05 10.55
C GLY A 83 18.62 3.43 9.16
N SER A 84 17.98 2.28 8.96
CA SER A 84 18.09 1.51 7.73
C SER A 84 16.77 0.91 7.29
N ILE A 85 16.63 0.68 5.98
CA ILE A 85 15.47 0.02 5.37
C ILE A 85 15.99 -1.06 4.43
N ARG A 86 15.56 -2.29 4.67
CA ARG A 86 15.84 -3.42 3.79
C ARG A 86 14.56 -3.92 3.13
N PHE A 87 14.65 -4.18 1.86
CA PHE A 87 13.56 -4.70 1.06
C PHE A 87 14.02 -6.02 0.42
N ASN A 88 13.42 -7.13 0.80
CA ASN A 88 13.86 -8.48 0.41
C ASN A 88 15.37 -8.71 0.66
N GLY A 89 15.90 -8.13 1.75
CA GLY A 89 17.32 -8.20 2.11
C GLY A 89 18.22 -7.14 1.46
N GLU A 90 17.75 -6.40 0.45
CA GLU A 90 18.50 -5.33 -0.21
C GLU A 90 18.37 -4.02 0.58
N GLU A 91 19.48 -3.36 0.90
CA GLU A 91 19.51 -2.11 1.67
C GLU A 91 19.18 -0.92 0.75
N LEU A 92 18.08 -0.21 1.07
CA LEU A 92 17.60 0.92 0.27
C LEU A 92 18.31 2.24 0.59
N THR A 93 18.70 2.46 1.85
CA THR A 93 19.22 3.74 2.34
C THR A 93 20.57 4.12 1.73
N THR A 94 21.28 3.18 1.15
CA THR A 94 22.58 3.39 0.47
C THR A 94 22.50 3.48 -1.04
N MET A 95 21.32 3.32 -1.63
CA MET A 95 21.12 3.39 -3.07
C MET A 95 21.21 4.82 -3.60
N SER A 96 21.69 4.97 -4.84
CA SER A 96 21.62 6.25 -5.55
C SER A 96 20.16 6.64 -5.88
N SER A 97 19.91 7.92 -6.07
CA SER A 97 18.57 8.44 -6.42
C SER A 97 18.00 7.81 -7.69
N THR A 98 18.85 7.55 -8.70
CA THR A 98 18.45 6.88 -9.94
C THR A 98 18.00 5.44 -9.66
N ARG A 99 18.78 4.70 -8.87
CA ARG A 99 18.45 3.31 -8.51
C ARG A 99 17.17 3.24 -7.68
N LEU A 100 16.99 4.17 -6.73
CA LEU A 100 15.75 4.28 -5.94
C LEU A 100 14.52 4.58 -6.81
N ALA A 101 14.66 5.43 -7.84
CA ALA A 101 13.56 5.73 -8.76
C ALA A 101 13.15 4.51 -9.59
N GLU A 102 14.12 3.75 -10.11
CA GLU A 102 13.88 2.49 -10.83
C GLU A 102 13.25 1.44 -9.92
N PHE A 103 13.80 1.28 -8.71
CA PHE A 103 13.29 0.37 -7.68
C PHE A 103 11.84 0.71 -7.33
N ARG A 104 11.55 1.98 -6.98
CA ARG A 104 10.21 2.46 -6.65
C ARG A 104 9.21 2.16 -7.75
N ASN A 105 9.54 2.49 -8.99
CA ASN A 105 8.66 2.26 -10.12
C ASN A 105 8.34 0.77 -10.32
N LYS A 106 9.29 -0.13 -10.03
CA LYS A 106 9.16 -1.57 -10.25
C LYS A 106 8.48 -2.30 -9.09
N GLN A 107 8.77 -1.90 -7.85
CA GLN A 107 8.45 -2.68 -6.66
C GLN A 107 7.31 -2.09 -5.82
N ILE A 108 7.03 -0.79 -5.96
CA ILE A 108 6.15 -0.08 -5.04
C ILE A 108 4.97 0.56 -5.80
N GLY A 109 3.76 0.27 -5.35
CA GLY A 109 2.55 0.96 -5.74
C GLY A 109 2.14 1.98 -4.68
N PHE A 110 1.65 3.15 -5.10
CA PHE A 110 1.16 4.18 -4.19
C PHE A 110 -0.29 4.53 -4.46
N VAL A 111 -1.07 4.60 -3.37
CA VAL A 111 -2.41 5.16 -3.36
C VAL A 111 -2.45 6.30 -2.33
N PHE A 112 -2.83 7.49 -2.76
CA PHE A 112 -2.88 8.68 -1.89
C PHE A 112 -4.32 9.14 -1.67
N GLN A 113 -4.53 9.93 -0.63
CA GLN A 113 -5.80 10.60 -0.33
C GLN A 113 -6.21 11.55 -1.48
N PHE A 114 -5.26 12.34 -2.00
CA PHE A 114 -5.42 13.06 -3.24
C PHE A 114 -4.93 12.17 -4.37
N HIS A 115 -5.75 11.94 -5.37
CA HIS A 115 -5.52 10.92 -6.41
C HIS A 115 -4.24 11.16 -7.23
N HIS A 116 -3.74 12.40 -7.30
CA HIS A 116 -2.56 12.82 -8.08
C HIS A 116 -2.59 12.29 -9.51
N LEU A 117 -3.77 12.32 -10.13
CA LEU A 117 -3.91 12.02 -11.53
C LEU A 117 -3.40 13.19 -12.35
N LEU A 118 -2.77 12.89 -13.48
CA LEU A 118 -2.31 13.89 -14.43
C LEU A 118 -3.53 14.41 -15.20
N PRO A 119 -3.89 15.70 -15.05
CA PRO A 119 -5.18 16.20 -15.54
C PRO A 119 -5.30 16.24 -17.07
N GLU A 120 -4.16 16.33 -17.79
CA GLU A 120 -4.10 16.34 -19.24
C GLU A 120 -4.26 14.95 -19.86
N PHE A 121 -4.06 13.89 -19.06
CA PHE A 121 -4.10 12.50 -19.50
C PHE A 121 -5.46 11.85 -19.18
N THR A 122 -5.91 11.00 -20.06
CA THR A 122 -7.09 10.15 -19.87
C THR A 122 -6.86 9.11 -18.77
N ALA A 123 -7.92 8.43 -18.31
CA ALA A 123 -7.83 7.37 -17.32
C ALA A 123 -6.85 6.26 -17.74
N ILE A 124 -6.93 5.80 -19.00
CA ILE A 124 -6.03 4.77 -19.50
C ILE A 124 -4.58 5.25 -19.55
N GLU A 125 -4.32 6.49 -19.97
CA GLU A 125 -2.98 7.06 -20.04
C GLU A 125 -2.36 7.25 -18.65
N ASN A 126 -3.14 7.71 -17.66
CA ASN A 126 -2.72 7.76 -16.27
C ASN A 126 -2.26 6.37 -15.76
N VAL A 127 -3.00 5.32 -16.08
CA VAL A 127 -2.68 3.96 -15.66
C VAL A 127 -1.51 3.36 -16.46
N MET A 128 -1.32 3.75 -17.70
CA MET A 128 -0.17 3.32 -18.52
C MET A 128 1.17 3.89 -18.03
N MET A 129 1.16 5.05 -17.36
CA MET A 129 2.36 5.84 -17.07
C MET A 129 3.47 5.02 -16.38
N PRO A 130 3.23 4.21 -15.32
CA PRO A 130 4.29 3.41 -14.71
C PRO A 130 4.97 2.44 -15.69
N ALA A 131 4.20 1.82 -16.60
CA ALA A 131 4.72 0.89 -17.60
C ALA A 131 5.54 1.62 -18.68
N LEU A 132 5.10 2.80 -19.10
CA LEU A 132 5.85 3.63 -20.06
C LEU A 132 7.19 4.11 -19.49
N ILE A 133 7.24 4.43 -18.19
CA ILE A 133 8.49 4.77 -17.49
C ILE A 133 9.46 3.58 -17.52
N GLN A 134 8.98 2.34 -17.42
CA GLN A 134 9.78 1.12 -17.61
C GLN A 134 10.11 0.81 -19.08
N ARG A 135 9.74 1.68 -20.01
CA ARG A 135 9.92 1.48 -21.46
C ARG A 135 9.19 0.25 -22.02
N VAL A 136 8.09 -0.16 -21.37
CA VAL A 136 7.18 -1.16 -21.93
C VAL A 136 6.58 -0.60 -23.21
N PRO A 137 6.52 -1.36 -24.33
CA PRO A 137 5.91 -0.91 -25.56
C PRO A 137 4.47 -0.40 -25.35
N VAL A 138 4.11 0.69 -26.03
CA VAL A 138 2.79 1.35 -25.87
C VAL A 138 1.61 0.39 -26.01
N PRO A 139 1.58 -0.54 -26.99
CA PRO A 139 0.48 -1.51 -27.10
C PRO A 139 0.35 -2.40 -25.84
N ASP A 140 1.47 -2.87 -25.30
CA ASP A 140 1.49 -3.75 -24.13
C ASP A 140 1.11 -2.99 -22.85
N ALA A 141 1.62 -1.76 -22.69
CA ALA A 141 1.25 -0.87 -21.59
C ALA A 141 -0.27 -0.56 -21.62
N ARG A 142 -0.84 -0.32 -22.81
CA ARG A 142 -2.27 -0.08 -23.01
C ARG A 142 -3.09 -1.31 -22.63
N GLU A 143 -2.65 -2.49 -23.02
CA GLU A 143 -3.36 -3.73 -22.70
C GLU A 143 -3.34 -4.02 -21.18
N LYS A 144 -2.19 -3.83 -20.52
CA LYS A 144 -2.10 -3.91 -19.05
C LYS A 144 -3.07 -2.93 -18.37
N ALA A 145 -3.06 -1.67 -18.80
CA ALA A 145 -3.93 -0.63 -18.26
C ALA A 145 -5.40 -0.95 -18.48
N ARG A 146 -5.79 -1.44 -19.67
CA ARG A 146 -7.17 -1.84 -19.96
C ARG A 146 -7.64 -2.96 -19.03
N LYS A 147 -6.81 -3.99 -18.83
CA LYS A 147 -7.14 -5.12 -17.95
C LYS A 147 -7.43 -4.66 -16.51
N ILE A 148 -6.54 -3.85 -15.95
CA ILE A 148 -6.73 -3.39 -14.57
C ILE A 148 -7.89 -2.40 -14.45
N LEU A 149 -8.10 -1.49 -15.42
CA LEU A 149 -9.24 -0.59 -15.45
C LEU A 149 -10.57 -1.34 -15.57
N SER A 150 -10.62 -2.43 -16.34
CA SER A 150 -11.78 -3.32 -16.38
C SER A 150 -12.02 -3.96 -15.00
N ARG A 151 -10.98 -4.41 -14.31
CA ARG A 151 -11.08 -5.04 -12.99
C ARG A 151 -11.62 -4.08 -11.92
N VAL A 152 -11.31 -2.78 -12.02
CA VAL A 152 -11.87 -1.75 -11.14
C VAL A 152 -13.21 -1.17 -11.63
N GLY A 153 -13.83 -1.76 -12.67
CA GLY A 153 -15.16 -1.38 -13.16
C GLY A 153 -15.19 -0.13 -14.03
N LEU A 154 -14.06 0.27 -14.65
CA LEU A 154 -13.93 1.49 -15.44
C LEU A 154 -13.74 1.26 -16.94
N SER A 155 -14.20 0.12 -17.49
CA SER A 155 -14.11 -0.19 -18.93
C SER A 155 -14.78 0.87 -19.81
N HIS A 156 -15.79 1.54 -19.31
CA HIS A 156 -16.56 2.57 -20.01
C HIS A 156 -15.99 3.99 -19.86
N ARG A 157 -14.90 4.17 -19.07
CA ARG A 157 -14.27 5.44 -18.74
C ARG A 157 -12.84 5.61 -19.26
N LEU A 158 -12.34 4.70 -20.08
CA LEU A 158 -10.94 4.66 -20.50
C LEU A 158 -10.40 5.97 -21.05
N THR A 159 -11.21 6.68 -21.84
CA THR A 159 -10.86 7.93 -22.54
C THR A 159 -11.24 9.20 -21.78
N HIS A 160 -11.87 9.08 -20.61
CA HIS A 160 -12.24 10.24 -19.79
C HIS A 160 -11.02 10.81 -19.08
N ARG A 161 -10.98 12.13 -18.96
CA ARG A 161 -9.98 12.86 -18.16
C ARG A 161 -10.41 12.95 -16.69
N PRO A 162 -9.51 13.22 -15.76
CA PRO A 162 -9.84 13.33 -14.34
C PRO A 162 -11.01 14.29 -14.05
N SER A 163 -11.11 15.42 -14.77
CA SER A 163 -12.21 16.38 -14.62
C SER A 163 -13.60 15.85 -15.01
N GLU A 164 -13.65 14.74 -15.75
CA GLU A 164 -14.86 14.08 -16.23
C GLU A 164 -15.24 12.87 -15.37
N LEU A 165 -14.47 12.58 -14.32
CA LEU A 165 -14.62 11.45 -13.40
C LEU A 165 -15.08 11.92 -12.02
N SER A 166 -16.00 11.15 -11.42
CA SER A 166 -16.33 11.33 -10.01
C SER A 166 -15.13 11.03 -9.09
N GLY A 167 -15.13 11.50 -7.84
CA GLY A 167 -14.05 11.23 -6.89
C GLY A 167 -13.77 9.74 -6.70
N GLY A 168 -14.81 8.92 -6.61
CA GLY A 168 -14.67 7.46 -6.52
C GLY A 168 -14.09 6.82 -7.79
N GLU A 169 -14.46 7.33 -8.99
CA GLU A 169 -13.86 6.89 -10.25
C GLU A 169 -12.38 7.30 -10.34
N GLN A 170 -12.04 8.52 -9.92
CA GLN A 170 -10.64 8.98 -9.85
C GLN A 170 -9.81 8.11 -8.91
N GLN A 171 -10.36 7.73 -7.75
CA GLN A 171 -9.68 6.83 -6.82
C GLN A 171 -9.47 5.43 -7.41
N ARG A 172 -10.45 4.89 -8.13
CA ARG A 172 -10.28 3.62 -8.85
C ARG A 172 -9.21 3.72 -9.95
N VAL A 173 -9.09 4.84 -10.66
CA VAL A 173 -7.99 5.08 -11.61
C VAL A 173 -6.65 5.12 -10.88
N ALA A 174 -6.56 5.82 -9.73
CA ALA A 174 -5.33 5.88 -8.92
C ALA A 174 -4.93 4.49 -8.39
N LEU A 175 -5.89 3.69 -7.94
CA LEU A 175 -5.67 2.30 -7.53
C LEU A 175 -5.19 1.43 -8.70
N ALA A 176 -5.84 1.53 -9.86
CA ALA A 176 -5.43 0.82 -11.07
C ALA A 176 -3.98 1.20 -11.48
N ARG A 177 -3.64 2.49 -11.43
CA ARG A 177 -2.27 2.98 -11.70
C ARG A 177 -1.25 2.39 -10.72
N ALA A 178 -1.58 2.34 -9.43
CA ALA A 178 -0.69 1.77 -8.43
C ALA A 178 -0.41 0.27 -8.66
N MET A 179 -1.37 -0.45 -9.23
CA MET A 179 -1.33 -1.92 -9.36
C MET A 179 -1.00 -2.43 -10.77
N VAL A 180 -0.88 -1.56 -11.78
CA VAL A 180 -0.69 -1.98 -13.19
C VAL A 180 0.59 -2.78 -13.44
N LEU A 181 1.63 -2.58 -12.63
CA LEU A 181 2.91 -3.30 -12.68
C LEU A 181 3.01 -4.44 -11.67
N GLU A 182 1.92 -4.77 -10.97
CA GLU A 182 1.88 -5.84 -9.98
C GLU A 182 2.96 -5.68 -8.90
N PRO A 183 3.00 -4.55 -8.18
CA PRO A 183 4.05 -4.25 -7.22
C PRO A 183 4.05 -5.27 -6.08
N SER A 184 5.23 -5.54 -5.51
CA SER A 184 5.36 -6.41 -4.34
C SER A 184 5.03 -5.72 -3.01
N LEU A 185 5.07 -4.37 -2.98
CA LEU A 185 4.64 -3.54 -1.85
C LEU A 185 3.61 -2.51 -2.31
N LEU A 186 2.47 -2.46 -1.65
CA LEU A 186 1.45 -1.44 -1.85
C LEU A 186 1.37 -0.54 -0.62
N LEU A 187 1.54 0.75 -0.82
CA LEU A 187 1.50 1.79 0.21
C LEU A 187 0.29 2.69 -0.01
N ALA A 188 -0.53 2.87 1.02
CA ALA A 188 -1.72 3.68 0.93
C ALA A 188 -1.77 4.72 2.05
N ASP A 189 -1.90 6.00 1.68
CA ASP A 189 -2.07 7.14 2.59
C ASP A 189 -3.50 7.64 2.52
N GLU A 190 -4.31 7.34 3.55
CA GLU A 190 -5.72 7.73 3.66
C GLU A 190 -6.51 7.51 2.35
N PRO A 191 -6.53 6.29 1.80
CA PRO A 191 -6.96 6.04 0.42
C PRO A 191 -8.42 6.40 0.11
N THR A 192 -9.24 6.73 1.12
CA THR A 192 -10.65 7.11 0.98
C THR A 192 -11.02 8.36 1.77
N GLY A 193 -10.01 9.08 2.27
CA GLY A 193 -10.23 10.23 3.15
C GLY A 193 -11.03 11.40 2.53
N ASN A 194 -11.13 11.46 1.20
CA ASN A 194 -11.85 12.49 0.46
C ASN A 194 -13.18 11.99 -0.17
N LEU A 195 -13.63 10.79 0.20
CA LEU A 195 -14.84 10.17 -0.36
C LEU A 195 -15.96 10.14 0.67
N ASP A 196 -17.21 10.13 0.19
CA ASP A 196 -18.34 9.81 1.04
C ASP A 196 -18.25 8.37 1.55
N ARG A 197 -18.95 8.06 2.63
CA ARG A 197 -18.86 6.79 3.32
C ARG A 197 -19.13 5.60 2.41
N THR A 198 -20.23 5.64 1.65
CA THR A 198 -20.65 4.51 0.80
C THR A 198 -19.63 4.23 -0.31
N THR A 199 -19.16 5.29 -0.97
CA THR A 199 -18.10 5.19 -1.97
C THR A 199 -16.80 4.68 -1.36
N GLY A 200 -16.44 5.18 -0.15
CA GLY A 200 -15.27 4.75 0.60
C GLY A 200 -15.29 3.25 0.92
N GLU A 201 -16.40 2.73 1.45
CA GLU A 201 -16.56 1.30 1.75
C GLU A 201 -16.39 0.42 0.50
N ALA A 202 -16.96 0.82 -0.64
CA ALA A 202 -16.79 0.10 -1.90
C ALA A 202 -15.33 0.11 -2.40
N ILE A 203 -14.61 1.21 -2.20
CA ILE A 203 -13.17 1.31 -2.54
C ILE A 203 -12.33 0.47 -1.59
N HIS A 204 -12.65 0.44 -0.28
CA HIS A 204 -11.95 -0.42 0.69
C HIS A 204 -12.03 -1.88 0.27
N GLN A 205 -13.25 -2.36 -0.05
CA GLN A 205 -13.46 -3.74 -0.46
C GLN A 205 -12.66 -4.08 -1.73
N LEU A 206 -12.79 -3.23 -2.76
CA LEU A 206 -12.05 -3.39 -4.02
C LEU A 206 -10.52 -3.42 -3.82
N PHE A 207 -10.02 -2.55 -2.94
CA PHE A 207 -8.61 -2.45 -2.60
C PHE A 207 -8.08 -3.75 -1.98
N LEU A 208 -8.83 -4.32 -1.03
CA LEU A 208 -8.48 -5.57 -0.38
C LEU A 208 -8.56 -6.77 -1.33
N GLU A 209 -9.62 -6.86 -2.13
CA GLU A 209 -9.77 -7.93 -3.13
C GLU A 209 -8.60 -7.95 -4.11
N LEU A 210 -8.26 -6.79 -4.68
CA LEU A 210 -7.15 -6.68 -5.63
C LEU A 210 -5.80 -7.02 -4.97
N ASN A 211 -5.60 -6.62 -3.70
CA ASN A 211 -4.38 -6.95 -2.98
C ASN A 211 -4.27 -8.45 -2.70
N GLN A 212 -5.34 -9.08 -2.25
CA GLN A 212 -5.38 -10.53 -2.00
C GLN A 212 -5.13 -11.34 -3.28
N GLU A 213 -5.74 -10.96 -4.40
CA GLU A 213 -5.51 -11.61 -5.70
C GLU A 213 -4.04 -11.56 -6.14
N ARG A 214 -3.33 -10.48 -5.80
CA ARG A 214 -1.93 -10.26 -6.21
C ARG A 214 -0.92 -10.77 -5.19
N GLY A 215 -1.31 -10.89 -3.93
CA GLY A 215 -0.43 -11.29 -2.84
C GLY A 215 0.63 -10.27 -2.46
N SER A 216 0.43 -8.98 -2.80
CA SER A 216 1.34 -7.90 -2.42
C SER A 216 1.33 -7.69 -0.90
N THR A 217 2.45 -7.27 -0.33
CA THR A 217 2.48 -6.74 1.04
C THR A 217 1.80 -5.36 1.03
N LEU A 218 0.92 -5.11 1.99
CA LEU A 218 0.13 -3.89 2.08
C LEU A 218 0.39 -3.16 3.39
N LEU A 219 0.73 -1.88 3.30
CA LEU A 219 0.73 -0.96 4.45
C LEU A 219 -0.21 0.22 4.16
N VAL A 220 -1.21 0.37 5.01
CA VAL A 220 -2.16 1.50 4.96
C VAL A 220 -1.94 2.38 6.17
N VAL A 221 -1.76 3.68 5.97
CA VAL A 221 -1.87 4.66 7.05
C VAL A 221 -3.25 5.30 6.98
N THR A 222 -3.96 5.30 8.10
CA THR A 222 -5.33 5.80 8.12
C THR A 222 -5.78 6.22 9.53
N HIS A 223 -6.70 7.15 9.60
CA HIS A 223 -7.48 7.45 10.81
C HIS A 223 -8.90 6.85 10.73
N ASN A 224 -9.26 6.21 9.62
CA ASN A 224 -10.56 5.56 9.44
C ASN A 224 -10.58 4.21 10.16
N PRO A 225 -11.41 4.05 11.22
CA PRO A 225 -11.46 2.81 12.01
C PRO A 225 -12.03 1.64 11.20
N ASP A 226 -12.93 1.88 10.25
CA ASP A 226 -13.54 0.83 9.43
C ASP A 226 -12.48 0.19 8.55
N LEU A 227 -11.66 1.01 7.84
CA LEU A 227 -10.54 0.50 7.04
C LEU A 227 -9.48 -0.20 7.90
N ALA A 228 -9.13 0.38 9.04
CA ALA A 228 -8.15 -0.22 9.94
C ALA A 228 -8.62 -1.58 10.48
N SER A 229 -9.93 -1.74 10.78
CA SER A 229 -10.50 -2.99 11.28
C SER A 229 -10.47 -4.13 10.26
N MET A 230 -10.42 -3.81 8.97
CA MET A 230 -10.33 -4.79 7.88
C MET A 230 -8.92 -5.39 7.73
N MET A 231 -7.91 -4.80 8.40
CA MET A 231 -6.52 -5.29 8.33
C MET A 231 -6.27 -6.33 9.42
N PRO A 232 -5.65 -7.47 9.08
CA PRO A 232 -5.30 -8.52 10.04
C PRO A 232 -4.35 -8.04 11.13
N ARG A 233 -3.49 -7.06 10.81
CA ARG A 233 -2.49 -6.51 11.74
C ARG A 233 -2.63 -5.01 11.84
N ARG A 234 -2.63 -4.49 13.07
CA ARG A 234 -2.76 -3.05 13.34
C ARG A 234 -1.62 -2.57 14.22
N LEU A 235 -1.03 -1.45 13.84
CA LEU A 235 0.01 -0.76 14.58
C LEU A 235 -0.48 0.63 14.94
N ARG A 236 -0.27 1.03 16.17
CA ARG A 236 -0.52 2.42 16.61
C ARG A 236 0.79 3.19 16.61
N MET A 237 0.81 4.31 15.90
CA MET A 237 1.91 5.25 15.97
C MET A 237 1.70 6.18 17.17
N MET A 238 2.67 6.19 18.06
CA MET A 238 2.75 7.03 19.26
C MET A 238 3.64 8.24 19.00
N ASP A 239 3.66 9.19 19.93
CA ASP A 239 4.53 10.36 19.87
C ASP A 239 6.00 9.94 19.64
N GLY A 240 6.69 10.71 18.79
CA GLY A 240 8.05 10.38 18.35
C GLY A 240 8.12 9.27 17.28
N GLY A 241 6.96 8.82 16.75
CA GLY A 241 6.90 7.85 15.66
C GLY A 241 7.02 6.38 16.10
N LYS A 242 7.09 6.09 17.39
CA LYS A 242 7.16 4.71 17.89
C LYS A 242 5.92 3.93 17.50
N LEU A 243 6.11 2.73 16.92
CA LEU A 243 5.03 1.82 16.58
C LEU A 243 4.78 0.81 17.69
N VAL A 244 3.52 0.63 18.07
CA VAL A 244 3.07 -0.37 19.05
C VAL A 244 2.01 -1.23 18.39
N GLU A 245 2.11 -2.54 18.54
CA GLU A 245 1.11 -3.45 18.01
C GLU A 245 -0.20 -3.32 18.79
N GLU A 246 -1.31 -3.05 18.11
CA GLU A 246 -2.63 -3.15 18.71
C GLU A 246 -3.03 -4.62 18.73
N GLY A 247 -3.19 -5.18 19.93
CA GLY A 247 -3.74 -6.52 20.08
C GLY A 247 -5.07 -6.63 19.35
N VAL A 248 -5.25 -7.66 18.54
CA VAL A 248 -6.60 -8.05 18.07
C VAL A 248 -7.40 -8.34 19.33
N ALA A 249 -8.41 -7.52 19.65
CA ALA A 249 -9.34 -7.84 20.73
C ALA A 249 -9.95 -9.20 20.38
N SER A 250 -9.52 -10.24 21.07
CA SER A 250 -10.18 -11.53 21.03
C SER A 250 -11.63 -11.31 21.47
N ALA A 251 -12.56 -11.73 20.64
CA ALA A 251 -14.00 -11.61 20.86
C ALA A 251 -14.53 -12.50 22.01
N ASP A 252 -13.69 -12.82 23.00
CA ASP A 252 -14.00 -13.72 24.11
C ASP A 252 -13.79 -13.07 25.49
N SER A 253 -14.41 -11.92 25.74
CA SER A 253 -14.46 -11.41 27.14
C SER A 253 -15.80 -10.76 27.53
N ASN A 254 -16.92 -11.35 27.07
CA ASN A 254 -18.25 -10.97 27.54
C ASN A 254 -19.09 -12.18 27.96
N ALA A 255 -18.52 -13.04 28.80
CA ALA A 255 -19.30 -14.09 29.46
C ALA A 255 -18.69 -14.38 30.83
N SER A 256 -18.83 -13.48 31.79
CA SER A 256 -18.69 -13.79 33.23
C SER A 256 -18.81 -12.52 34.07
N THR A 257 -19.99 -11.93 34.21
CA THR A 257 -20.33 -11.10 35.38
C THR A 257 -21.85 -10.91 35.49
N ASP A 258 -22.58 -12.02 35.67
CA ASP A 258 -23.94 -11.99 36.18
C ASP A 258 -24.21 -13.32 36.91
N ALA A 259 -23.68 -13.46 38.10
CA ALA A 259 -24.14 -14.39 39.10
C ALA A 259 -23.44 -14.10 40.42
N GLN A 260 -23.98 -13.19 41.22
CA GLN A 260 -23.94 -13.26 42.70
C GLN A 260 -24.41 -11.91 43.29
N SER A 261 -25.71 -11.80 43.54
CA SER A 261 -26.21 -11.10 44.72
C SER A 261 -27.74 -11.23 44.83
N GLU A 262 -28.21 -12.40 45.16
CA GLU A 262 -29.50 -12.57 45.88
C GLU A 262 -29.29 -13.63 46.95
N THR A 263 -29.08 -13.18 48.17
CA THR A 263 -29.51 -13.92 49.37
C THR A 263 -29.42 -13.05 50.61
N GLY A 264 -30.59 -12.84 51.24
CA GLY A 264 -30.72 -12.72 52.68
C GLY A 264 -30.78 -11.28 53.22
N ALA A 265 -31.82 -10.80 53.81
CA ALA A 265 -32.52 -11.36 54.92
C ALA A 265 -33.70 -10.48 55.27
N ALA A 266 -34.80 -11.08 55.59
CA ALA A 266 -35.74 -10.56 56.57
C ALA A 266 -35.29 -11.06 57.98
N PRO A 267 -35.81 -10.58 59.07
CA PRO A 267 -37.15 -10.09 59.37
C PRO A 267 -37.25 -8.61 59.76
#